data_7ef7ca9f56cf9de0974b0d57aca510bb
#
_entry.id   7ef7ca9f56cf9de0974b0d57aca510bb
#
_cell.length_a   1.000
_cell.length_b   1.000
_cell.length_c   1.000
_cell.angle_alpha   90.00
_cell.angle_beta   90.00
_cell.angle_gamma   90.00
#
_symmetry.space_group_name_H-M   'P 1'
#
loop_
_entity.id
_entity.type
_entity.pdbx_description
1 polymer ?
#
loop_
_entity_poly.entity_id
_entity_poly.type
_entity_poly.pdbx_seq_one_letter_code
_entity_poly.pdbx_strand_id
1 'polypeptide(L)'
;DEFQKVLNLNLTGTVLPTQVFLKPMVEQKKGAIVNFSSMAAFRPMTRVCGYAAAKAGISNFTAFMAHEVATKFGEGIRVNAIAPGFFLTEQNRALLTNEDGSYTERGNDVIRQTPFKRFGRAEELCGTIQYLISEASSFVTGTVAVVDGGFNIFAM
;
A
#
# COMPACT_ATOMS: atom_id res chain seq x y z
N ASP A 1 -23.16 -4.33 7.69
CA ASP A 1 -22.12 -5.31 7.91
C ASP A 1 -20.75 -4.64 7.92
N GLU A 2 -19.96 -4.85 8.97
CA GLU A 2 -18.65 -4.20 9.15
C GLU A 2 -17.63 -4.64 8.07
N PHE A 3 -17.70 -5.89 7.63
CA PHE A 3 -16.85 -6.37 6.54
C PHE A 3 -17.07 -5.57 5.25
N GLN A 4 -18.33 -5.34 4.89
CA GLN A 4 -18.69 -4.55 3.70
C GLN A 4 -18.26 -3.08 3.82
N LYS A 5 -18.37 -2.49 5.01
CA LYS A 5 -17.88 -1.11 5.25
C LYS A 5 -16.37 -1.01 5.00
N VAL A 6 -15.61 -1.99 5.48
CA VAL A 6 -14.14 -2.03 5.27
C VAL A 6 -13.80 -2.19 3.79
N LEU A 7 -14.50 -3.06 3.06
CA LEU A 7 -14.33 -3.20 1.60
C LEU A 7 -14.69 -1.91 0.87
N ASN A 8 -15.80 -1.28 1.21
CA ASN A 8 -16.23 -0.03 0.59
C ASN A 8 -15.20 1.08 0.82
N LEU A 9 -14.70 1.22 2.04
CA LEU A 9 -13.70 2.23 2.36
C LEU A 9 -12.37 1.98 1.62
N ASN A 10 -11.83 0.79 1.71
CA ASN A 10 -10.47 0.51 1.25
C ASN A 10 -10.43 0.15 -0.24
N LEU A 11 -11.26 -0.77 -0.71
CA LEU A 11 -11.22 -1.23 -2.10
C LEU A 11 -12.02 -0.30 -3.03
N THR A 12 -13.32 -0.13 -2.78
CA THR A 12 -14.17 0.74 -3.60
C THR A 12 -13.67 2.18 -3.56
N GLY A 13 -13.22 2.66 -2.39
CA GLY A 13 -12.61 3.98 -2.20
C GLY A 13 -11.27 4.17 -2.92
N THR A 14 -10.65 3.11 -3.44
CA THR A 14 -9.49 3.19 -4.34
C THR A 14 -9.92 3.11 -5.81
N VAL A 15 -10.85 2.21 -6.13
CA VAL A 15 -11.31 1.99 -7.51
C VAL A 15 -12.00 3.22 -8.08
N LEU A 16 -12.95 3.80 -7.35
CA LEU A 16 -13.72 4.95 -7.86
C LEU A 16 -12.86 6.19 -8.14
N PRO A 17 -11.99 6.67 -7.25
CA PRO A 17 -11.08 7.77 -7.56
C PRO A 17 -10.16 7.46 -8.74
N THR A 18 -9.64 6.21 -8.84
CA THR A 18 -8.81 5.81 -9.97
C THR A 18 -9.54 6.00 -11.29
N GLN A 19 -10.80 5.60 -11.40
CA GLN A 19 -11.62 5.78 -12.61
C GLN A 19 -11.82 7.26 -12.96
N VAL A 20 -12.01 8.11 -11.94
CA VAL A 20 -12.22 9.56 -12.14
C VAL A 20 -10.94 10.24 -12.61
N PHE A 21 -9.84 10.02 -11.90
CA PHE A 21 -8.56 10.69 -12.17
C PHE A 21 -7.82 10.12 -13.40
N LEU A 22 -8.16 8.90 -13.82
CA LEU A 22 -7.60 8.34 -15.04
C LEU A 22 -8.04 9.12 -16.29
N LYS A 23 -9.26 9.67 -16.33
CA LYS A 23 -9.78 10.39 -17.51
C LYS A 23 -8.87 11.52 -17.98
N PRO A 24 -8.53 12.52 -17.15
CA PRO A 24 -7.62 13.59 -17.58
C PRO A 24 -6.20 13.07 -17.89
N MET A 25 -5.72 11.99 -17.25
CA MET A 25 -4.44 11.40 -17.59
C MET A 25 -4.43 10.79 -18.99
N VAL A 26 -5.55 10.16 -19.39
CA VAL A 26 -5.72 9.62 -20.76
C VAL A 26 -5.73 10.75 -21.79
N GLU A 27 -6.44 11.84 -21.52
CA GLU A 27 -6.48 13.02 -22.40
C GLU A 27 -5.10 13.65 -22.58
N GLN A 28 -4.33 13.74 -21.49
CA GLN A 28 -2.97 14.29 -21.49
C GLN A 28 -1.91 13.29 -21.99
N LYS A 29 -2.29 12.00 -22.15
CA LYS A 29 -1.37 10.89 -22.45
C LYS A 29 -0.21 10.78 -21.46
N LYS A 30 -0.39 11.23 -20.24
CA LYS A 30 0.63 11.24 -19.18
C LYS A 30 -0.01 11.15 -17.81
N GLY A 31 0.54 10.26 -16.95
CA GLY A 31 0.11 10.12 -15.57
C GLY A 31 0.85 9.04 -14.79
N ALA A 32 0.79 9.15 -13.48
CA ALA A 32 1.26 8.11 -12.57
C ALA A 32 0.26 7.96 -11.41
N ILE A 33 -0.19 6.74 -11.20
CA ILE A 33 -1.08 6.38 -10.10
C ILE A 33 -0.29 5.48 -9.14
N VAL A 34 -0.31 5.82 -7.86
CA VAL A 34 0.28 5.01 -6.79
C VAL A 34 -0.79 4.66 -5.78
N ASN A 35 -1.21 3.41 -5.76
CA ASN A 35 -2.17 2.88 -4.82
C ASN A 35 -1.49 2.45 -3.50
N PHE A 36 -2.26 2.44 -2.42
CA PHE A 36 -1.79 1.96 -1.12
C PHE A 36 -2.31 0.54 -0.85
N SER A 37 -1.47 -0.46 -1.07
CA SER A 37 -1.66 -1.82 -0.59
C SER A 37 -1.24 -1.96 0.88
N SER A 38 -0.84 -3.10 1.34
CA SER A 38 -0.38 -3.38 2.71
C SER A 38 0.33 -4.71 2.78
N MET A 39 1.11 -4.95 3.83
CA MET A 39 1.61 -6.29 4.18
C MET A 39 0.48 -7.30 4.41
N ALA A 40 -0.69 -6.85 4.84
CA ALA A 40 -1.88 -7.69 4.98
C ALA A 40 -2.37 -8.30 3.65
N ALA A 41 -1.94 -7.77 2.50
CA ALA A 41 -2.21 -8.36 1.19
C ALA A 41 -1.35 -9.60 0.89
N PHE A 42 -0.22 -9.76 1.56
CA PHE A 42 0.76 -10.82 1.31
C PHE A 42 0.80 -11.86 2.42
N ARG A 43 0.55 -11.44 3.66
CA ARG A 43 0.62 -12.31 4.84
C ARG A 43 -0.69 -12.27 5.61
N PRO A 44 -1.19 -13.42 6.07
CA PRO A 44 -2.36 -13.45 6.95
C PRO A 44 -2.03 -12.74 8.26
N MET A 45 -2.88 -11.77 8.62
CA MET A 45 -2.79 -11.05 9.88
C MET A 45 -4.07 -11.25 10.67
N THR A 46 -3.96 -11.43 11.99
CA THR A 46 -5.10 -11.62 12.86
C THR A 46 -5.98 -10.36 12.94
N ARG A 47 -7.29 -10.56 13.09
CA ARG A 47 -8.30 -9.51 13.36
C ARG A 47 -8.52 -8.49 12.22
N VAL A 48 -7.99 -8.70 11.02
CA VAL A 48 -8.08 -7.73 9.91
C VAL A 48 -8.52 -8.38 8.60
N CYS A 49 -9.41 -9.38 8.65
CA CYS A 49 -9.84 -10.15 7.48
C CYS A 49 -10.36 -9.25 6.33
N GLY A 50 -11.30 -8.36 6.60
CA GLY A 50 -11.85 -7.45 5.59
C GLY A 50 -10.82 -6.48 5.02
N TYR A 51 -9.93 -5.98 5.88
CA TYR A 51 -8.82 -5.12 5.44
C TYR A 51 -7.83 -5.89 4.56
N ALA A 52 -7.44 -7.11 4.97
CA ALA A 52 -6.54 -7.94 4.18
C ALA A 52 -7.13 -8.27 2.80
N ALA A 53 -8.40 -8.65 2.74
CA ALA A 53 -9.12 -8.90 1.49
C ALA A 53 -9.14 -7.65 0.58
N ALA A 54 -9.45 -6.48 1.15
CA ALA A 54 -9.43 -5.23 0.41
C ALA A 54 -8.04 -4.89 -0.14
N LYS A 55 -6.99 -5.04 0.68
CA LYS A 55 -5.61 -4.72 0.28
C LYS A 55 -5.04 -5.70 -0.75
N ALA A 56 -5.39 -6.98 -0.67
CA ALA A 56 -5.12 -7.95 -1.72
C ALA A 56 -5.85 -7.58 -3.03
N GLY A 57 -7.11 -7.17 -2.93
CA GLY A 57 -7.88 -6.63 -4.04
C GLY A 57 -7.22 -5.41 -4.70
N ILE A 58 -6.68 -4.48 -3.91
CA ILE A 58 -5.94 -3.31 -4.42
C ILE A 58 -4.66 -3.73 -5.16
N SER A 59 -3.92 -4.71 -4.66
CA SER A 59 -2.72 -5.21 -5.34
C SER A 59 -3.07 -5.80 -6.71
N ASN A 60 -4.10 -6.63 -6.79
CA ASN A 60 -4.57 -7.20 -8.06
C ASN A 60 -5.15 -6.12 -8.98
N PHE A 61 -5.98 -5.21 -8.46
CA PHE A 61 -6.53 -4.07 -9.21
C PHE A 61 -5.43 -3.20 -9.81
N THR A 62 -4.34 -2.96 -9.08
CA THR A 62 -3.18 -2.21 -9.58
C THR A 62 -2.56 -2.89 -10.80
N ALA A 63 -2.34 -4.20 -10.75
CA ALA A 63 -1.79 -4.97 -11.87
C ALA A 63 -2.75 -4.99 -13.06
N PHE A 64 -4.05 -5.19 -12.80
CA PHE A 64 -5.09 -5.13 -13.83
C PHE A 64 -5.11 -3.77 -14.52
N MET A 65 -5.15 -2.69 -13.76
CA MET A 65 -5.17 -1.32 -14.31
C MET A 65 -3.92 -0.97 -15.08
N ALA A 66 -2.74 -1.40 -14.61
CA ALA A 66 -1.48 -1.21 -15.32
C ALA A 66 -1.51 -1.85 -16.71
N HIS A 67 -2.00 -3.10 -16.79
CA HIS A 67 -2.16 -3.82 -18.05
C HIS A 67 -3.15 -3.12 -19.00
N GLU A 68 -4.36 -2.82 -18.49
CA GLU A 68 -5.43 -2.19 -19.27
C GLU A 68 -5.01 -0.83 -19.83
N VAL A 69 -4.41 -0.01 -18.99
CA VAL A 69 -3.97 1.34 -19.36
C VAL A 69 -2.84 1.29 -20.39
N ALA A 70 -1.82 0.46 -20.16
CA ALA A 70 -0.70 0.33 -21.09
C ALA A 70 -1.16 -0.20 -22.46
N THR A 71 -2.05 -1.20 -22.45
CA THR A 71 -2.57 -1.79 -23.70
C THR A 71 -3.44 -0.83 -24.49
N LYS A 72 -4.27 -0.03 -23.81
CA LYS A 72 -5.25 0.86 -24.48
C LYS A 72 -4.69 2.24 -24.81
N PHE A 73 -3.77 2.77 -23.99
CA PHE A 73 -3.34 4.16 -24.07
C PHE A 73 -1.82 4.33 -24.20
N GLY A 74 -1.05 3.22 -24.17
CA GLY A 74 0.41 3.26 -24.33
C GLY A 74 1.15 3.51 -23.00
N GLU A 75 2.46 3.77 -23.10
CA GLU A 75 3.40 3.80 -21.98
C GLU A 75 3.35 5.09 -21.12
N GLY A 76 2.62 6.10 -21.56
CA GLY A 76 2.60 7.41 -20.90
C GLY A 76 1.90 7.44 -19.53
N ILE A 77 1.10 6.39 -19.20
CA ILE A 77 0.37 6.32 -17.94
C ILE A 77 0.79 5.04 -17.21
N ARG A 78 1.25 5.18 -15.98
CA ARG A 78 1.72 4.06 -15.16
C ARG A 78 0.87 3.91 -13.90
N VAL A 79 0.63 2.67 -13.50
CA VAL A 79 -0.16 2.34 -12.31
C VAL A 79 0.64 1.37 -11.45
N ASN A 80 1.01 1.81 -10.25
CA ASN A 80 1.78 1.03 -9.29
C ASN A 80 1.14 1.10 -7.90
N ALA A 81 1.65 0.34 -6.98
CA ALA A 81 1.27 0.43 -5.58
C ALA A 81 2.49 0.41 -4.67
N ILE A 82 2.33 0.92 -3.45
CA ILE A 82 3.23 0.64 -2.34
C ILE A 82 2.53 -0.26 -1.32
N ALA A 83 3.29 -1.09 -0.64
CA ALA A 83 2.82 -1.92 0.46
C ALA A 83 3.65 -1.58 1.71
N PRO A 84 3.18 -0.64 2.53
CA PRO A 84 3.84 -0.30 3.78
C PRO A 84 3.79 -1.46 4.78
N GLY A 85 4.86 -1.63 5.55
CA GLY A 85 4.89 -2.41 6.76
C GLY A 85 4.21 -1.67 7.92
N PHE A 86 4.79 -1.75 9.10
CA PHE A 86 4.26 -1.07 10.27
C PHE A 86 4.93 0.30 10.48
N PHE A 87 4.16 1.33 10.27
CA PHE A 87 4.51 2.73 10.52
C PHE A 87 3.70 3.24 11.71
N LEU A 88 4.36 3.87 12.66
CA LEU A 88 3.65 4.44 13.81
C LEU A 88 2.93 5.72 13.38
N THR A 89 1.61 5.72 13.52
CA THR A 89 0.72 6.82 13.15
C THR A 89 -0.23 7.13 14.30
N GLU A 90 -0.89 8.28 14.28
CA GLU A 90 -1.90 8.61 15.29
C GLU A 90 -3.01 7.55 15.36
N GLN A 91 -3.40 6.99 14.22
CA GLN A 91 -4.46 5.97 14.13
C GLN A 91 -4.12 4.67 14.87
N ASN A 92 -2.86 4.25 14.87
CA ASN A 92 -2.45 2.96 15.43
C ASN A 92 -1.60 3.09 16.71
N ARG A 93 -1.30 4.31 17.14
CA ARG A 93 -0.47 4.58 18.32
C ARG A 93 -0.97 3.84 19.55
N ALA A 94 -2.23 4.03 19.92
CA ALA A 94 -2.81 3.38 21.10
C ALA A 94 -2.86 1.85 21.00
N LEU A 95 -2.77 1.28 19.80
CA LEU A 95 -2.71 -0.16 19.59
C LEU A 95 -1.29 -0.73 19.77
N LEU A 96 -0.28 0.07 19.46
CA LEU A 96 1.11 -0.35 19.37
C LEU A 96 2.01 0.17 20.50
N THR A 97 1.59 1.26 21.17
CA THR A 97 2.34 1.90 22.26
C THR A 97 1.45 2.16 23.46
N ASN A 98 2.02 2.09 24.65
CA ASN A 98 1.42 2.50 25.92
C ASN A 98 1.60 4.02 26.12
N GLU A 99 0.94 4.58 27.15
CA GLU A 99 1.02 6.01 27.48
C GLU A 99 2.44 6.45 27.88
N ASP A 100 3.23 5.56 28.48
CA ASP A 100 4.62 5.80 28.86
C ASP A 100 5.61 5.69 27.68
N GLY A 101 5.11 5.44 26.46
CA GLY A 101 5.91 5.29 25.25
C GLY A 101 6.50 3.89 25.03
N SER A 102 6.34 2.95 25.96
CA SER A 102 6.71 1.56 25.77
C SER A 102 5.80 0.88 24.75
N TYR A 103 6.23 -0.23 24.18
CA TYR A 103 5.41 -0.98 23.22
C TYR A 103 4.40 -1.88 23.94
N THR A 104 3.19 -1.95 23.41
CA THR A 104 2.22 -2.97 23.79
C THR A 104 2.75 -4.37 23.42
N GLU A 105 2.10 -5.43 23.90
CA GLU A 105 2.41 -6.81 23.45
C GLU A 105 2.37 -6.92 21.92
N ARG A 106 1.33 -6.35 21.28
CA ARG A 106 1.22 -6.32 19.83
C ARG A 106 2.34 -5.50 19.17
N GLY A 107 2.72 -4.38 19.76
CA GLY A 107 3.85 -3.57 19.30
C GLY A 107 5.15 -4.37 19.33
N ASN A 108 5.41 -5.06 20.43
CA ASN A 108 6.59 -5.93 20.57
C ASN A 108 6.60 -7.10 19.57
N ASP A 109 5.42 -7.70 19.28
CA ASP A 109 5.29 -8.76 18.28
C ASP A 109 5.66 -8.25 16.88
N VAL A 110 5.21 -7.07 16.52
CA VAL A 110 5.57 -6.42 15.25
C VAL A 110 7.07 -6.16 15.17
N ILE A 111 7.66 -5.58 16.23
CA ILE A 111 9.11 -5.29 16.28
C ILE A 111 9.94 -6.58 16.19
N ARG A 112 9.51 -7.64 16.88
CA ARG A 112 10.18 -8.93 16.83
C ARG A 112 10.26 -9.49 15.40
N GLN A 113 9.16 -9.37 14.64
CA GLN A 113 9.03 -9.84 13.27
C GLN A 113 9.64 -8.89 12.22
N THR A 114 9.96 -7.65 12.59
CA THR A 114 10.59 -6.69 11.69
C THR A 114 12.12 -6.77 11.82
N PRO A 115 12.87 -7.18 10.79
CA PRO A 115 14.34 -7.25 10.84
C PRO A 115 15.00 -5.94 11.27
N PHE A 116 14.50 -4.79 10.86
CA PHE A 116 15.02 -3.47 11.27
C PHE A 116 14.75 -3.11 12.73
N LYS A 117 13.99 -3.94 13.48
CA LYS A 117 13.73 -3.79 14.92
C LYS A 117 13.15 -2.43 15.35
N ARG A 118 12.38 -1.82 14.47
CA ARG A 118 11.66 -0.57 14.73
C ARG A 118 10.45 -0.43 13.81
N PHE A 119 9.56 0.49 14.18
CA PHE A 119 8.53 0.98 13.25
C PHE A 119 9.16 1.89 12.19
N GLY A 120 8.54 1.94 11.00
CA GLY A 120 8.86 2.93 9.98
C GLY A 120 8.38 4.33 10.39
N ARG A 121 9.07 5.35 9.87
CA ARG A 121 8.63 6.74 9.90
C ARG A 121 7.95 7.09 8.57
N ALA A 122 6.90 7.91 8.60
CA ALA A 122 6.09 8.23 7.41
C ALA A 122 6.95 8.78 6.25
N GLU A 123 7.99 9.54 6.55
CA GLU A 123 8.92 10.12 5.58
C GLU A 123 9.68 9.04 4.78
N GLU A 124 9.84 7.85 5.34
CA GLU A 124 10.54 6.73 4.68
C GLU A 124 9.72 6.13 3.53
N LEU A 125 8.45 6.46 3.39
CA LEU A 125 7.62 6.14 2.23
C LEU A 125 7.86 7.11 1.06
N CYS A 126 8.27 8.35 1.34
CA CYS A 126 8.35 9.42 0.35
C CYS A 126 9.30 9.09 -0.80
N GLY A 127 10.47 8.49 -0.53
CA GLY A 127 11.44 8.14 -1.55
C GLY A 127 10.89 7.14 -2.58
N THR A 128 10.18 6.11 -2.12
CA THR A 128 9.54 5.13 -3.01
C THR A 128 8.39 5.77 -3.80
N ILE A 129 7.58 6.62 -3.17
CA ILE A 129 6.50 7.34 -3.86
C ILE A 129 7.09 8.27 -4.92
N GLN A 130 8.10 9.07 -4.58
CA GLN A 130 8.79 9.96 -5.54
C GLN A 130 9.37 9.20 -6.72
N TYR A 131 10.01 8.05 -6.48
CA TYR A 131 10.48 7.16 -7.53
C TYR A 131 9.33 6.74 -8.46
N LEU A 132 8.24 6.20 -7.90
CA LEU A 132 7.13 5.66 -8.68
C LEU A 132 6.34 6.72 -9.47
N ILE A 133 6.34 7.99 -9.05
CA ILE A 133 5.66 9.08 -9.78
C ILE A 133 6.59 9.84 -10.75
N SER A 134 7.90 9.62 -10.68
CA SER A 134 8.89 10.32 -11.52
C SER A 134 9.26 9.56 -12.78
N GLU A 135 9.98 10.20 -13.67
CA GLU A 135 10.53 9.58 -14.90
C GLU A 135 11.59 8.51 -14.59
N ALA A 136 12.18 8.49 -13.39
CA ALA A 136 13.10 7.43 -12.97
C ALA A 136 12.47 6.03 -12.97
N SER A 137 11.14 5.95 -12.94
CA SER A 137 10.37 4.70 -13.02
C SER A 137 9.60 4.57 -14.34
N SER A 138 10.05 5.18 -15.43
CA SER A 138 9.35 5.20 -16.72
C SER A 138 9.06 3.80 -17.28
N PHE A 139 9.85 2.79 -16.92
CA PHE A 139 9.64 1.39 -17.33
C PHE A 139 9.06 0.51 -16.21
N VAL A 140 8.44 1.13 -15.18
CA VAL A 140 7.86 0.42 -14.03
C VAL A 140 6.36 0.66 -13.97
N THR A 141 5.57 -0.38 -14.25
CA THR A 141 4.11 -0.37 -14.11
C THR A 141 3.62 -1.73 -13.63
N GLY A 142 2.54 -1.76 -12.86
CA GLY A 142 1.94 -2.98 -12.30
C GLY A 142 2.66 -3.54 -11.06
N THR A 143 3.69 -2.87 -10.55
CA THR A 143 4.42 -3.34 -9.36
C THR A 143 3.72 -2.96 -8.05
N VAL A 144 3.97 -3.76 -7.03
CA VAL A 144 3.67 -3.43 -5.63
C VAL A 144 5.01 -3.34 -4.88
N ALA A 145 5.49 -2.13 -4.66
CA ALA A 145 6.75 -1.88 -3.96
C ALA A 145 6.57 -2.01 -2.45
N VAL A 146 7.27 -2.95 -1.85
CA VAL A 146 7.27 -3.20 -0.41
C VAL A 146 8.20 -2.22 0.32
N VAL A 147 7.69 -1.56 1.38
CA VAL A 147 8.47 -0.66 2.24
C VAL A 147 8.14 -1.02 3.70
N ASP A 148 8.89 -1.95 4.30
CA ASP A 148 8.43 -2.62 5.52
C ASP A 148 9.54 -2.97 6.53
N GLY A 149 10.77 -2.54 6.31
CA GLY A 149 11.90 -2.91 7.19
C GLY A 149 12.20 -4.41 7.23
N GLY A 150 11.75 -5.15 6.20
CA GLY A 150 11.96 -6.59 6.07
C GLY A 150 10.85 -7.45 6.71
N PHE A 151 9.76 -6.87 7.17
CA PHE A 151 8.66 -7.62 7.82
C PHE A 151 8.12 -8.75 6.94
N ASN A 152 7.95 -8.51 5.64
CA ASN A 152 7.38 -9.48 4.72
C ASN A 152 8.29 -10.70 4.48
N ILE A 153 9.59 -10.52 4.58
CA ILE A 153 10.59 -11.58 4.35
C ILE A 153 11.08 -12.23 5.64
N PHE A 154 10.50 -11.85 6.80
CA PHE A 154 10.87 -12.46 8.07
C PHE A 154 10.57 -13.96 8.04
N ALA A 155 11.60 -14.75 8.27
CA ALA A 155 11.52 -16.19 8.48
C ALA A 155 12.00 -16.53 9.89
N MET A 156 11.41 -17.57 10.51
CA MET A 156 11.87 -18.09 11.80
C MET A 156 13.07 -19.04 11.59
#